data_351360fbcccbb460bef98b7272c42360
#
_entry.id   351360fbcccbb460bef98b7272c42360
#
_cell.length_a   1.000
_cell.length_b   1.000
_cell.length_c   1.000
_cell.angle_alpha   90.00
_cell.angle_beta   90.00
_cell.angle_gamma   90.00
#
_symmetry.space_group_name_H-M   'P 1'
#
loop_
_entity.id
_entity.type
_entity.pdbx_description
1 polymer ?
#
loop_
_entity_poly.entity_id
_entity_poly.type
_entity_poly.pdbx_seq_one_letter_code
_entity_poly.pdbx_strand_id
1 'polypeptide(L)'
;MGRKQIEKTGVAAKKHWKVSEKIILIVAILLLLLGAIAIFGRTMVSMRLLGDETLDGGQLSTEIQTPSELQGRMLNLLVVGVSDDPDERESTRLTDTIMVVSVNIEDQKVNILQIPRDTYVGEETSTHKINAIYAQNPDHWDYAGLDGLSRMIYDQFQVTIDHYVTIQMDGFRDMINAIGGVTMDVPVDMELNGTYVEAGTQTLNGDQAIAVVRTRNVYLNADIGRLQTQKIFMSALLEKVMSLSVDQMVSLVPTLLNYVTTDLTVEDCLNLYYLVRGMTSDDITAVTCPGEGTTVDGQSCWGLYHERTAIILNELFRPFAETPDISSDELGIYDVVAEPYISEDEDFGLGTMTDYASE
;
A
#
# COMPACT_ATOMS: atom_id res chain seq x y z
N MET A 1 -15.64 -58.70 -10.42
CA MET A 1 -14.40 -57.91 -10.35
C MET A 1 -14.69 -56.51 -10.86
N GLY A 2 -15.04 -55.59 -9.96
CA GLY A 2 -15.38 -54.20 -10.25
C GLY A 2 -14.22 -53.28 -9.86
N ARG A 3 -13.63 -52.60 -10.85
CA ARG A 3 -12.67 -51.52 -10.61
C ARG A 3 -13.45 -50.27 -10.22
N LYS A 4 -13.28 -49.81 -8.98
CA LYS A 4 -13.67 -48.46 -8.56
C LYS A 4 -12.73 -47.44 -9.24
N GLN A 5 -13.28 -46.57 -10.07
CA GLN A 5 -12.63 -45.35 -10.49
C GLN A 5 -12.58 -44.41 -9.27
N ILE A 6 -11.38 -43.98 -8.93
CA ILE A 6 -11.14 -42.88 -7.97
C ILE A 6 -11.17 -41.61 -8.79
N GLU A 7 -12.24 -40.85 -8.65
CA GLU A 7 -12.30 -39.45 -9.11
C GLU A 7 -11.23 -38.64 -8.34
N LYS A 8 -10.26 -38.16 -9.08
CA LYS A 8 -9.36 -37.12 -8.61
C LYS A 8 -10.11 -35.80 -8.70
N THR A 9 -10.71 -35.36 -7.59
CA THR A 9 -11.10 -33.98 -7.44
C THR A 9 -9.82 -33.15 -7.40
N GLY A 10 -9.58 -32.43 -8.48
CA GLY A 10 -8.53 -31.42 -8.56
C GLY A 10 -8.90 -30.26 -7.63
N VAL A 11 -8.27 -30.23 -6.46
CA VAL A 11 -8.26 -29.03 -5.63
C VAL A 11 -7.33 -28.05 -6.34
N ALA A 12 -7.90 -27.03 -6.93
CA ALA A 12 -7.14 -25.89 -7.45
C ALA A 12 -6.24 -25.37 -6.32
N ALA A 13 -4.95 -25.36 -6.54
CA ALA A 13 -3.99 -24.79 -5.60
C ALA A 13 -4.25 -23.29 -5.52
N LYS A 14 -4.90 -22.84 -4.45
CA LYS A 14 -5.04 -21.42 -4.13
C LYS A 14 -3.64 -20.84 -3.94
N LYS A 15 -3.27 -19.94 -4.85
CA LYS A 15 -1.97 -19.26 -4.90
C LYS A 15 -1.83 -18.41 -3.63
N HIS A 16 -0.87 -18.75 -2.77
CA HIS A 16 -0.63 -18.06 -1.52
C HIS A 16 0.01 -16.69 -1.77
N TRP A 17 -0.73 -15.64 -1.57
CA TRP A 17 -0.24 -14.29 -1.56
C TRP A 17 0.32 -13.97 -0.18
N LYS A 18 1.60 -13.62 -0.11
CA LYS A 18 2.23 -13.08 1.10
C LYS A 18 1.96 -11.58 1.14
N VAL A 19 0.78 -11.18 1.58
CA VAL A 19 0.51 -9.78 1.88
C VAL A 19 1.33 -9.40 3.12
N SER A 20 2.26 -8.44 2.99
CA SER A 20 3.08 -7.96 4.10
C SER A 20 2.20 -7.34 5.18
N GLU A 21 2.46 -7.64 6.45
CA GLU A 21 1.73 -7.19 7.65
C GLU A 21 1.56 -5.67 7.74
N LYS A 22 2.42 -4.95 7.06
CA LYS A 22 2.54 -3.50 7.12
C LYS A 22 1.66 -2.76 6.10
N ILE A 23 1.08 -3.45 5.10
CA ILE A 23 0.26 -2.83 4.05
C ILE A 23 -1.04 -2.29 4.61
N ILE A 24 -1.70 -3.12 5.37
CA ILE A 24 -2.95 -2.82 6.04
C ILE A 24 -2.82 -1.55 6.89
N LEU A 25 -1.68 -1.43 7.55
CA LEU A 25 -1.31 -0.32 8.38
C LEU A 25 -1.32 1.02 7.64
N ILE A 26 -0.80 1.05 6.45
CA ILE A 26 -0.52 2.29 5.72
C ILE A 26 -1.72 2.76 4.90
N VAL A 27 -2.49 1.84 4.31
CA VAL A 27 -3.78 2.19 3.68
C VAL A 27 -4.70 2.86 4.70
N ALA A 28 -4.70 2.36 5.91
CA ALA A 28 -5.45 2.93 7.01
C ALA A 28 -4.97 4.34 7.42
N ILE A 29 -3.67 4.57 7.39
CA ILE A 29 -3.09 5.90 7.66
C ILE A 29 -3.43 6.87 6.54
N LEU A 30 -3.37 6.43 5.29
CA LEU A 30 -3.80 7.23 4.14
C LEU A 30 -5.27 7.61 4.25
N LEU A 31 -6.13 6.66 4.58
CA LEU A 31 -7.54 6.94 4.82
C LEU A 31 -7.74 7.89 6.00
N LEU A 32 -6.87 7.87 7.02
CA LEU A 32 -6.86 8.83 8.13
C LEU A 32 -6.35 10.22 7.69
N LEU A 33 -5.33 10.28 6.86
CA LEU A 33 -4.83 11.54 6.28
C LEU A 33 -5.78 12.07 5.21
N LEU A 34 -6.50 11.21 4.50
CA LEU A 34 -7.52 11.54 3.52
C LEU A 34 -8.82 12.10 4.13
N GLY A 35 -8.87 12.26 5.45
CA GLY A 35 -10.06 12.54 6.22
C GLY A 35 -10.38 13.97 6.65
N ALA A 36 -10.39 15.08 5.92
CA ALA A 36 -11.06 16.34 6.31
C ALA A 36 -11.12 17.47 5.26
N ILE A 37 -12.15 17.99 4.83
CA ILE A 37 -12.80 19.28 4.44
C ILE A 37 -13.81 19.19 3.30
N ALA A 38 -15.06 19.48 3.50
CA ALA A 38 -16.04 19.94 2.55
C ALA A 38 -16.37 21.38 2.85
N ILE A 39 -16.14 22.29 1.98
CA ILE A 39 -17.07 23.41 1.71
C ILE A 39 -16.56 24.38 0.62
N PHE A 40 -15.37 24.25 0.04
CA PHE A 40 -15.00 25.18 -1.04
C PHE A 40 -14.63 24.47 -2.34
N GLY A 41 -15.54 24.55 -3.29
CA GLY A 41 -15.36 24.45 -4.74
C GLY A 41 -14.49 23.32 -5.32
N ARG A 42 -15.13 22.25 -5.79
CA ARG A 42 -14.54 21.14 -6.58
C ARG A 42 -13.49 21.56 -7.63
N THR A 43 -13.58 22.76 -8.16
CA THR A 43 -12.70 23.26 -9.24
C THR A 43 -11.40 23.90 -8.74
N MET A 44 -11.31 24.34 -7.49
CA MET A 44 -10.06 24.89 -6.95
C MET A 44 -9.17 23.81 -6.29
N VAL A 45 -9.75 22.76 -5.77
CA VAL A 45 -9.06 21.65 -5.10
C VAL A 45 -8.16 20.89 -6.06
N SER A 46 -8.68 20.53 -7.24
CA SER A 46 -7.89 19.83 -8.24
C SER A 46 -6.72 20.64 -8.79
N MET A 47 -6.85 21.97 -8.88
CA MET A 47 -5.76 22.82 -9.37
C MET A 47 -4.59 22.96 -8.39
N ARG A 48 -4.80 22.80 -7.08
CA ARG A 48 -3.76 23.04 -6.06
C ARG A 48 -3.02 21.78 -5.63
N LEU A 49 -3.71 20.65 -5.57
CA LEU A 49 -3.06 19.33 -5.34
C LEU A 49 -2.14 18.90 -6.51
N LEU A 50 -2.35 19.50 -7.67
CA LEU A 50 -1.63 19.17 -8.91
C LEU A 50 -0.74 20.31 -9.38
N GLY A 51 -0.56 21.37 -8.61
CA GLY A 51 0.22 22.57 -8.93
C GLY A 51 1.45 22.72 -8.04
N ASP A 52 2.53 22.76 -8.73
CA ASP A 52 3.90 23.12 -8.43
C ASP A 52 4.11 24.12 -7.26
N GLU A 53 4.39 23.60 -6.04
CA GLU A 53 5.18 24.28 -5.01
C GLU A 53 5.85 23.28 -4.07
N THR A 54 7.16 23.14 -4.23
CA THR A 54 8.07 22.29 -3.46
C THR A 54 8.28 22.85 -2.05
N LEU A 55 8.00 22.06 -1.02
CA LEU A 55 8.43 22.31 0.34
C LEU A 55 9.59 21.39 0.74
N ASP A 56 10.59 22.00 1.40
CA ASP A 56 11.88 21.45 1.80
C ASP A 56 11.72 20.32 2.84
N GLY A 57 11.94 19.08 2.42
CA GLY A 57 11.81 17.92 3.32
C GLY A 57 12.14 16.56 2.69
N GLY A 58 12.73 16.54 1.52
CA GLY A 58 13.01 15.34 0.70
C GLY A 58 12.26 15.48 -0.61
N GLN A 59 12.87 16.10 -1.59
CA GLN A 59 12.22 16.40 -2.86
C GLN A 59 12.01 15.12 -3.67
N LEU A 60 10.78 14.93 -4.16
CA LEU A 60 10.54 14.06 -5.30
C LEU A 60 11.19 14.67 -6.55
N SER A 61 11.67 13.85 -7.47
CA SER A 61 12.30 14.34 -8.69
C SER A 61 11.32 15.17 -9.53
N THR A 62 11.66 16.41 -9.78
CA THR A 62 10.90 17.29 -10.69
C THR A 62 11.11 16.94 -12.17
N GLU A 63 11.97 15.97 -12.47
CA GLU A 63 12.26 15.54 -13.84
C GLU A 63 11.18 14.60 -14.41
N ILE A 64 10.46 13.90 -13.52
CA ILE A 64 9.39 12.97 -13.88
C ILE A 64 8.05 13.67 -13.74
N GLN A 65 7.38 13.91 -14.85
CA GLN A 65 6.08 14.59 -14.87
C GLN A 65 4.95 13.64 -15.17
N THR A 66 3.84 13.81 -14.48
CA THR A 66 2.60 13.08 -14.76
C THR A 66 2.15 13.33 -16.21
N PRO A 67 1.86 12.27 -16.99
CA PRO A 67 1.32 12.40 -18.34
C PRO A 67 0.14 13.35 -18.40
N SER A 68 0.07 14.20 -19.45
CA SER A 68 -0.94 15.25 -19.58
C SER A 68 -2.38 14.71 -19.52
N GLU A 69 -2.60 13.47 -19.96
CA GLU A 69 -3.88 12.77 -19.99
C GLU A 69 -4.36 12.37 -18.58
N LEU A 70 -3.44 12.28 -17.63
CA LEU A 70 -3.72 11.92 -16.23
C LEU A 70 -3.75 13.14 -15.31
N GLN A 71 -3.16 14.28 -15.75
CA GLN A 71 -3.11 15.51 -14.95
C GLN A 71 -4.51 15.98 -14.59
N GLY A 72 -4.72 16.25 -13.29
CA GLY A 72 -6.03 16.71 -12.77
C GLY A 72 -7.09 15.62 -12.65
N ARG A 73 -6.79 14.38 -13.06
CA ARG A 73 -7.72 13.24 -13.05
C ARG A 73 -7.29 12.14 -12.10
N MET A 74 -5.97 11.92 -12.00
CA MET A 74 -5.35 10.96 -11.07
C MET A 74 -4.41 11.68 -10.12
N LEU A 75 -4.35 11.22 -8.89
CA LEU A 75 -3.39 11.67 -7.87
C LEU A 75 -2.72 10.45 -7.25
N ASN A 76 -1.40 10.38 -7.36
CA ASN A 76 -0.61 9.24 -6.90
C ASN A 76 0.20 9.60 -5.65
N LEU A 77 -0.06 8.89 -4.57
CA LEU A 77 0.61 9.04 -3.29
C LEU A 77 1.55 7.85 -3.05
N LEU A 78 2.83 8.10 -2.85
CA LEU A 78 3.77 7.07 -2.39
C LEU A 78 3.69 6.94 -0.88
N VAL A 79 3.36 5.76 -0.41
CA VAL A 79 3.22 5.47 1.00
C VAL A 79 4.22 4.44 1.45
N VAL A 80 5.04 4.82 2.42
CA VAL A 80 6.21 4.07 2.85
C VAL A 80 6.18 3.80 4.35
N GLY A 81 6.21 2.53 4.73
CA GLY A 81 6.43 2.11 6.11
C GLY A 81 7.90 1.83 6.36
N VAL A 82 8.52 2.62 7.22
CA VAL A 82 9.93 2.49 7.58
C VAL A 82 10.07 1.67 8.84
N SER A 83 10.97 0.68 8.82
CA SER A 83 11.34 -0.14 9.97
C SER A 83 12.54 0.48 10.66
N ASP A 84 12.36 0.98 11.88
CA ASP A 84 13.46 1.16 12.81
C ASP A 84 13.49 -0.07 13.72
N ASP A 85 14.49 -0.92 13.56
CA ASP A 85 14.76 -2.00 14.51
C ASP A 85 15.77 -1.48 15.54
N PRO A 86 15.36 -1.22 16.79
CA PRO A 86 16.23 -0.71 17.82
C PRO A 86 17.32 -1.71 18.23
N ASP A 87 17.17 -3.00 17.86
CA ASP A 87 18.14 -4.05 18.15
C ASP A 87 19.22 -4.20 17.07
N GLU A 88 19.03 -3.62 15.89
CA GLU A 88 20.06 -3.53 14.86
C GLU A 88 21.01 -2.37 15.17
N ARG A 89 22.32 -2.67 15.30
CA ARG A 89 23.39 -1.72 15.66
C ARG A 89 23.60 -0.58 14.64
N GLU A 90 22.98 -0.67 13.50
CA GLU A 90 22.83 0.39 12.50
C GLU A 90 21.36 0.42 12.12
N SER A 91 20.66 1.54 12.38
CA SER A 91 19.27 1.70 11.94
C SER A 91 19.25 1.66 10.41
N THR A 92 18.87 0.53 9.87
CA THR A 92 18.94 0.27 8.43
C THR A 92 17.87 1.02 7.66
N ARG A 93 16.88 1.63 8.34
CA ARG A 93 15.76 2.36 7.74
C ARG A 93 15.16 1.67 6.50
N LEU A 94 15.11 0.34 6.52
CA LEU A 94 14.55 -0.43 5.42
C LEU A 94 13.05 -0.15 5.32
N THR A 95 12.55 -0.11 4.11
CA THR A 95 11.11 0.02 3.87
C THR A 95 10.48 -1.36 3.86
N ASP A 96 9.65 -1.61 4.85
CA ASP A 96 8.91 -2.88 4.94
C ASP A 96 7.58 -2.85 4.20
N THR A 97 7.12 -1.66 3.86
CA THR A 97 5.93 -1.44 3.06
C THR A 97 6.18 -0.34 2.05
N ILE A 98 5.83 -0.62 0.81
CA ILE A 98 5.90 0.30 -0.30
C ILE A 98 4.57 0.18 -1.05
N MET A 99 3.84 1.27 -1.16
CA MET A 99 2.56 1.31 -1.88
C MET A 99 2.42 2.57 -2.68
N VAL A 100 1.81 2.46 -3.84
CA VAL A 100 1.28 3.60 -4.58
C VAL A 100 -0.23 3.60 -4.43
N VAL A 101 -0.76 4.68 -3.86
CA VAL A 101 -2.20 4.91 -3.74
C VAL A 101 -2.61 5.92 -4.77
N SER A 102 -3.38 5.48 -5.74
CA SER A 102 -3.90 6.31 -6.82
C SER A 102 -5.35 6.67 -6.56
N VAL A 103 -5.62 7.96 -6.46
CA VAL A 103 -6.98 8.48 -6.33
C VAL A 103 -7.46 8.91 -7.71
N ASN A 104 -8.43 8.18 -8.27
CA ASN A 104 -9.14 8.59 -9.46
C ASN A 104 -10.19 9.64 -9.05
N ILE A 105 -9.90 10.90 -9.36
CA ILE A 105 -10.70 12.05 -8.96
C ILE A 105 -12.01 12.08 -9.73
N GLU A 106 -12.00 11.64 -11.00
CA GLU A 106 -13.14 11.67 -11.89
C GLU A 106 -14.18 10.61 -11.52
N ASP A 107 -13.75 9.36 -11.33
CA ASP A 107 -14.63 8.23 -11.03
C ASP A 107 -14.86 8.03 -9.53
N GLN A 108 -14.17 8.80 -8.68
CA GLN A 108 -14.21 8.67 -7.22
C GLN A 108 -13.84 7.25 -6.75
N LYS A 109 -12.71 6.75 -7.21
CA LYS A 109 -12.15 5.44 -6.85
C LYS A 109 -10.74 5.58 -6.29
N VAL A 110 -10.36 4.64 -5.45
CA VAL A 110 -8.99 4.53 -4.92
C VAL A 110 -8.41 3.19 -5.33
N ASN A 111 -7.27 3.23 -6.00
CA ASN A 111 -6.52 2.04 -6.40
C ASN A 111 -5.20 1.98 -5.65
N ILE A 112 -4.88 0.84 -5.09
CA ILE A 112 -3.69 0.64 -4.27
C ILE A 112 -2.83 -0.43 -4.90
N LEU A 113 -1.65 -0.04 -5.38
CA LEU A 113 -0.63 -0.95 -5.85
C LEU A 113 0.36 -1.21 -4.73
N GLN A 114 0.40 -2.43 -4.25
CA GLN A 114 1.40 -2.84 -3.31
C GLN A 114 2.62 -3.41 -4.03
N ILE A 115 3.79 -2.88 -3.70
CA ILE A 115 5.08 -3.35 -4.19
C ILE A 115 5.72 -4.20 -3.10
N PRO A 116 5.97 -5.50 -3.34
CA PRO A 116 6.65 -6.35 -2.37
C PRO A 116 8.02 -5.78 -2.00
N ARG A 117 8.35 -5.71 -0.72
CA ARG A 117 9.61 -5.13 -0.24
C ARG A 117 10.86 -5.82 -0.77
N ASP A 118 10.71 -7.09 -1.13
CA ASP A 118 11.79 -7.93 -1.68
C ASP A 118 11.85 -7.88 -3.22
N THR A 119 11.10 -6.96 -3.88
CA THR A 119 11.12 -6.78 -5.33
C THR A 119 12.55 -6.57 -5.80
N TYR A 120 12.94 -7.35 -6.83
CA TYR A 120 14.27 -7.29 -7.41
C TYR A 120 14.48 -6.00 -8.21
N VAL A 121 15.58 -5.31 -7.93
CA VAL A 121 15.95 -4.03 -8.54
C VAL A 121 17.37 -4.06 -9.14
N GLY A 122 17.82 -5.23 -9.59
CA GLY A 122 19.16 -5.35 -10.15
C GLY A 122 20.27 -5.07 -9.13
N GLU A 123 21.30 -4.40 -9.60
CA GLU A 123 22.45 -3.99 -8.78
C GLU A 123 22.29 -2.62 -8.13
N GLU A 124 21.08 -2.03 -8.20
CA GLU A 124 20.78 -0.70 -7.66
C GLU A 124 20.79 -0.66 -6.12
N THR A 125 20.83 -1.84 -5.47
CA THR A 125 21.06 -1.97 -4.04
C THR A 125 21.97 -3.14 -3.74
N SER A 126 22.69 -3.09 -2.62
CA SER A 126 23.58 -4.21 -2.18
C SER A 126 22.83 -5.49 -1.87
N THR A 127 21.52 -5.42 -1.64
CA THR A 127 20.65 -6.57 -1.36
C THR A 127 19.81 -6.98 -2.57
N HIS A 128 19.95 -6.28 -3.71
CA HIS A 128 19.14 -6.43 -4.91
C HIS A 128 17.64 -6.21 -4.71
N LYS A 129 17.24 -5.55 -3.59
CA LYS A 129 15.84 -5.39 -3.17
C LYS A 129 15.45 -3.92 -3.08
N ILE A 130 14.24 -3.61 -3.51
CA ILE A 130 13.70 -2.25 -3.50
C ILE A 130 13.66 -1.64 -2.09
N ASN A 131 13.49 -2.45 -1.05
CA ASN A 131 13.38 -1.97 0.33
C ASN A 131 14.64 -1.27 0.87
N ALA A 132 15.80 -1.48 0.26
CA ALA A 132 17.04 -0.86 0.68
C ALA A 132 17.23 0.54 0.10
N ILE A 133 16.53 0.91 -0.98
CA ILE A 133 16.72 2.18 -1.69
C ILE A 133 16.52 3.38 -0.75
N TYR A 134 15.48 3.37 0.07
CA TYR A 134 15.17 4.48 0.99
C TYR A 134 16.30 4.79 1.99
N ALA A 135 17.04 3.76 2.39
CA ALA A 135 18.13 3.87 3.35
C ALA A 135 19.48 4.24 2.71
N GLN A 136 19.58 4.24 1.37
CA GLN A 136 20.84 4.47 0.65
C GLN A 136 21.31 5.92 0.73
N ASN A 137 22.64 6.09 0.69
CA ASN A 137 23.26 7.40 0.64
C ASN A 137 23.38 7.87 -0.83
N PRO A 138 22.85 9.05 -1.20
CA PRO A 138 22.92 9.58 -2.57
C PRO A 138 24.35 9.86 -3.05
N ASP A 139 25.33 9.94 -2.16
CA ASP A 139 26.72 10.10 -2.55
C ASP A 139 27.33 8.83 -3.18
N HIS A 140 26.65 7.69 -3.05
CA HIS A 140 27.17 6.38 -3.47
C HIS A 140 26.22 5.59 -4.37
N TRP A 141 24.95 5.98 -4.45
CA TRP A 141 23.92 5.27 -5.19
C TRP A 141 23.08 6.22 -6.03
N ASP A 142 22.80 5.85 -7.26
CA ASP A 142 21.96 6.65 -8.17
C ASP A 142 20.49 6.68 -7.70
N TYR A 143 20.03 5.58 -7.08
CA TYR A 143 18.74 5.51 -6.40
C TYR A 143 18.95 5.56 -4.89
N ALA A 144 18.56 6.65 -4.25
CA ALA A 144 18.72 6.82 -2.82
C ALA A 144 17.58 7.66 -2.22
N GLY A 145 17.21 7.36 -0.99
CA GLY A 145 16.17 8.09 -0.28
C GLY A 145 14.79 7.96 -0.91
N LEU A 146 13.94 8.91 -0.63
CA LEU A 146 12.57 8.96 -1.15
C LEU A 146 12.54 9.22 -2.66
N ASP A 147 13.38 10.13 -3.13
CA ASP A 147 13.53 10.45 -4.55
C ASP A 147 13.96 9.21 -5.35
N GLY A 148 14.99 8.51 -4.90
CA GLY A 148 15.46 7.28 -5.54
C GLY A 148 14.38 6.19 -5.57
N LEU A 149 13.60 6.05 -4.50
CA LEU A 149 12.50 5.09 -4.46
C LEU A 149 11.37 5.48 -5.45
N SER A 150 11.02 6.76 -5.52
CA SER A 150 10.03 7.28 -6.47
C SER A 150 10.47 7.07 -7.92
N ARG A 151 11.74 7.34 -8.23
CA ARG A 151 12.33 7.11 -9.56
C ARG A 151 12.34 5.62 -9.93
N MET A 152 12.71 4.74 -9.00
CA MET A 152 12.66 3.28 -9.22
C MET A 152 11.23 2.80 -9.50
N ILE A 153 10.23 3.36 -8.80
CA ILE A 153 8.82 3.07 -9.08
C ILE A 153 8.44 3.52 -10.49
N TYR A 154 8.86 4.73 -10.89
CA TYR A 154 8.60 5.19 -12.25
C TYR A 154 9.29 4.31 -13.30
N ASP A 155 10.56 3.97 -13.11
CA ASP A 155 11.30 3.16 -14.05
C ASP A 155 10.70 1.76 -14.23
N GLN A 156 10.27 1.12 -13.13
CA GLN A 156 9.66 -0.22 -13.20
C GLN A 156 8.20 -0.23 -13.63
N PHE A 157 7.41 0.78 -13.25
CA PHE A 157 5.95 0.74 -13.39
C PHE A 157 5.37 1.86 -14.26
N GLN A 158 6.17 2.83 -14.70
CA GLN A 158 5.70 4.03 -15.42
C GLN A 158 4.59 4.80 -14.68
N VAL A 159 4.64 4.76 -13.33
CA VAL A 159 3.72 5.48 -12.45
C VAL A 159 4.46 6.64 -11.79
N THR A 160 3.96 7.85 -12.02
CA THR A 160 4.49 9.07 -11.38
C THR A 160 3.96 9.21 -9.96
N ILE A 161 4.74 9.84 -9.09
CA ILE A 161 4.35 10.12 -7.71
C ILE A 161 4.17 11.63 -7.54
N ASP A 162 2.97 12.05 -7.10
CA ASP A 162 2.65 13.46 -6.87
C ASP A 162 2.99 13.89 -5.45
N HIS A 163 2.72 13.03 -4.45
CA HIS A 163 3.01 13.29 -3.04
C HIS A 163 3.47 12.02 -2.34
N TYR A 164 3.98 12.18 -1.11
CA TYR A 164 4.42 11.04 -0.32
C TYR A 164 3.98 11.11 1.15
N VAL A 165 3.94 9.95 1.78
CA VAL A 165 3.75 9.77 3.22
C VAL A 165 4.69 8.67 3.71
N THR A 166 5.55 8.98 4.65
CA THR A 166 6.38 7.98 5.35
C THR A 166 5.96 7.87 6.81
N ILE A 167 5.93 6.65 7.33
CA ILE A 167 5.52 6.39 8.70
C ILE A 167 6.42 5.36 9.38
N GLN A 168 6.69 5.59 10.65
CA GLN A 168 7.33 4.65 11.57
C GLN A 168 6.28 3.92 12.42
N MET A 169 6.65 2.77 13.01
CA MET A 169 5.72 1.95 13.82
C MET A 169 5.16 2.69 15.04
N ASP A 170 5.97 3.54 15.68
CA ASP A 170 5.51 4.36 16.79
C ASP A 170 4.46 5.38 16.35
N GLY A 171 4.66 5.99 15.18
CA GLY A 171 3.66 6.88 14.57
C GLY A 171 2.32 6.20 14.36
N PHE A 172 2.32 4.95 13.88
CA PHE A 172 1.08 4.19 13.72
C PHE A 172 0.35 3.98 15.05
N ARG A 173 1.04 3.51 16.09
CA ARG A 173 0.46 3.34 17.43
C ARG A 173 -0.25 4.61 17.88
N ASP A 174 0.46 5.73 17.75
CA ASP A 174 -0.02 7.01 18.24
C ASP A 174 -1.20 7.54 17.39
N MET A 175 -1.21 7.25 16.08
CA MET A 175 -2.36 7.57 15.21
C MET A 175 -3.61 6.77 15.59
N ILE A 176 -3.49 5.45 15.83
CA ILE A 176 -4.63 4.64 16.31
C ILE A 176 -5.18 5.19 17.63
N ASN A 177 -4.29 5.58 18.55
CA ASN A 177 -4.72 6.20 19.81
C ASN A 177 -5.43 7.54 19.58
N ALA A 178 -4.92 8.38 18.68
CA ALA A 178 -5.49 9.69 18.38
C ALA A 178 -6.91 9.61 17.81
N ILE A 179 -7.21 8.60 16.98
CA ILE A 179 -8.57 8.39 16.46
C ILE A 179 -9.52 7.73 17.47
N GLY A 180 -9.04 7.41 18.67
CA GLY A 180 -9.82 6.75 19.72
C GLY A 180 -9.93 5.24 19.59
N GLY A 181 -8.97 4.62 18.89
CA GLY A 181 -8.90 3.17 18.68
C GLY A 181 -9.76 2.66 17.54
N VAL A 182 -9.61 1.38 17.22
CA VAL A 182 -10.33 0.66 16.16
C VAL A 182 -11.13 -0.48 16.76
N THR A 183 -12.43 -0.50 16.51
CA THR A 183 -13.32 -1.58 16.98
C THR A 183 -13.36 -2.68 15.92
N MET A 184 -12.98 -3.90 16.32
CA MET A 184 -13.04 -5.08 15.46
C MET A 184 -13.41 -6.34 16.24
N ASP A 185 -13.79 -7.37 15.53
CA ASP A 185 -13.91 -8.72 16.07
C ASP A 185 -12.55 -9.44 15.95
N VAL A 186 -11.90 -9.65 17.09
CA VAL A 186 -10.60 -10.32 17.17
C VAL A 186 -10.82 -11.83 17.08
N PRO A 187 -10.28 -12.52 16.06
CA PRO A 187 -10.65 -13.92 15.79
C PRO A 187 -10.10 -14.92 16.81
N VAL A 188 -8.99 -14.59 17.48
CA VAL A 188 -8.28 -15.49 18.42
C VAL A 188 -7.45 -14.66 19.40
N ASP A 189 -7.25 -15.19 20.61
CA ASP A 189 -6.36 -14.56 21.60
C ASP A 189 -4.95 -14.40 21.05
N MET A 190 -4.35 -13.25 21.27
CA MET A 190 -3.02 -12.89 20.76
C MET A 190 -2.17 -12.25 21.85
N GLU A 191 -0.85 -12.47 21.75
CA GLU A 191 0.12 -11.76 22.58
C GLU A 191 1.35 -11.39 21.76
N LEU A 192 1.78 -10.15 21.88
CA LEU A 192 3.00 -9.65 21.27
C LEU A 192 3.72 -8.69 22.23
N ASN A 193 4.98 -8.98 22.57
CA ASN A 193 5.81 -8.13 23.42
C ASN A 193 5.14 -7.72 24.74
N GLY A 194 4.37 -8.61 25.35
CA GLY A 194 3.65 -8.35 26.60
C GLY A 194 2.30 -7.64 26.44
N THR A 195 1.90 -7.32 25.21
CA THR A 195 0.54 -6.81 24.92
C THR A 195 -0.37 -7.98 24.60
N TYR A 196 -1.34 -8.24 25.47
CA TYR A 196 -2.36 -9.28 25.29
C TYR A 196 -3.62 -8.68 24.70
N VAL A 197 -4.22 -9.40 23.74
CA VAL A 197 -5.50 -9.06 23.09
C VAL A 197 -6.38 -10.30 23.11
N GLU A 198 -7.52 -10.21 23.81
CA GLU A 198 -8.49 -11.30 23.91
C GLU A 198 -9.32 -11.40 22.63
N ALA A 199 -9.76 -12.60 22.27
CA ALA A 199 -10.68 -12.82 21.15
C ALA A 199 -12.05 -12.17 21.40
N GLY A 200 -12.73 -11.76 20.33
CA GLY A 200 -14.06 -11.16 20.35
C GLY A 200 -14.06 -9.67 20.04
N THR A 201 -15.25 -9.08 19.97
CA THR A 201 -15.44 -7.68 19.57
C THR A 201 -14.96 -6.73 20.65
N GLN A 202 -13.98 -5.90 20.31
CA GLN A 202 -13.40 -4.90 21.21
C GLN A 202 -12.80 -3.72 20.45
N THR A 203 -12.57 -2.61 21.17
CA THR A 203 -11.86 -1.46 20.62
C THR A 203 -10.39 -1.56 21.00
N LEU A 204 -9.55 -1.70 19.99
CA LEU A 204 -8.09 -1.82 20.11
C LEU A 204 -7.47 -0.45 20.25
N ASN A 205 -6.58 -0.27 21.22
CA ASN A 205 -5.63 0.84 21.23
C ASN A 205 -4.45 0.59 20.28
N GLY A 206 -3.51 1.54 20.19
CA GLY A 206 -2.38 1.43 19.26
C GLY A 206 -1.48 0.21 19.50
N ASP A 207 -1.16 -0.13 20.76
CA ASP A 207 -0.33 -1.30 21.09
C ASP A 207 -1.06 -2.60 20.76
N GLN A 208 -2.34 -2.67 21.06
CA GLN A 208 -3.19 -3.82 20.71
C GLN A 208 -3.35 -3.97 19.19
N ALA A 209 -3.51 -2.86 18.48
CA ALA A 209 -3.55 -2.87 17.02
C ALA A 209 -2.23 -3.41 16.42
N ILE A 210 -1.08 -2.99 16.95
CA ILE A 210 0.24 -3.54 16.56
C ILE A 210 0.28 -5.06 16.85
N ALA A 211 -0.17 -5.49 18.03
CA ALA A 211 -0.19 -6.90 18.38
C ALA A 211 -1.05 -7.71 17.39
N VAL A 212 -2.26 -7.23 17.08
CA VAL A 212 -3.19 -7.89 16.15
C VAL A 212 -2.60 -8.01 14.73
N VAL A 213 -2.00 -6.96 14.19
CA VAL A 213 -1.48 -6.97 12.81
C VAL A 213 -0.15 -7.69 12.66
N ARG A 214 0.62 -7.90 13.75
CA ARG A 214 1.96 -8.51 13.72
C ARG A 214 2.03 -9.94 14.22
N THR A 215 1.05 -10.41 15.00
CA THR A 215 1.10 -11.76 15.59
C THR A 215 0.96 -12.84 14.53
N ARG A 216 1.88 -13.82 14.54
CA ARG A 216 1.95 -14.92 13.57
C ARG A 216 1.65 -16.28 14.18
N ASN A 217 1.97 -16.46 15.44
CA ASN A 217 2.17 -17.79 16.06
C ASN A 217 0.87 -18.42 16.61
N VAL A 218 -0.26 -17.73 16.50
CA VAL A 218 -1.56 -18.15 17.08
C VAL A 218 -2.43 -18.93 16.11
N TYR A 219 -2.06 -19.01 14.83
CA TYR A 219 -2.85 -19.67 13.80
C TYR A 219 -2.26 -21.02 13.42
N LEU A 220 -3.11 -22.04 13.27
CA LEU A 220 -2.72 -23.38 12.78
C LEU A 220 -2.06 -23.34 11.38
N ASN A 221 -2.52 -22.39 10.56
CA ASN A 221 -1.92 -22.05 9.25
C ASN A 221 -1.34 -20.64 9.32
N ALA A 222 -0.28 -20.46 10.09
CA ALA A 222 0.30 -19.20 10.57
C ALA A 222 0.15 -17.98 9.62
N ASP A 223 0.37 -18.15 8.31
CA ASP A 223 0.29 -17.07 7.34
C ASP A 223 -1.14 -16.74 6.88
N ILE A 224 -2.01 -17.75 6.71
CA ILE A 224 -3.38 -17.54 6.21
C ILE A 224 -4.24 -16.85 7.28
N GLY A 225 -4.19 -17.32 8.52
CA GLY A 225 -4.95 -16.73 9.62
C GLY A 225 -4.55 -15.28 9.90
N ARG A 226 -3.26 -14.96 9.80
CA ARG A 226 -2.77 -13.59 9.94
C ARG A 226 -3.30 -12.69 8.83
N LEU A 227 -3.26 -13.13 7.56
CA LEU A 227 -3.78 -12.36 6.43
C LEU A 227 -5.27 -12.03 6.61
N GLN A 228 -6.05 -12.99 7.09
CA GLN A 228 -7.47 -12.79 7.36
C GLN A 228 -7.69 -11.78 8.50
N THR A 229 -6.93 -11.88 9.59
CA THR A 229 -7.01 -10.90 10.68
C THR A 229 -6.64 -9.50 10.25
N GLN A 230 -5.63 -9.37 9.40
CA GLN A 230 -5.22 -8.09 8.84
C GLN A 230 -6.30 -7.48 7.95
N LYS A 231 -7.00 -8.29 7.14
CA LYS A 231 -8.15 -7.83 6.35
C LYS A 231 -9.29 -7.31 7.25
N ILE A 232 -9.63 -8.07 8.30
CA ILE A 232 -10.65 -7.66 9.27
C ILE A 232 -10.25 -6.32 9.94
N PHE A 233 -8.99 -6.20 10.37
CA PHE A 233 -8.49 -4.97 10.97
C PHE A 233 -8.58 -3.78 10.00
N MET A 234 -8.21 -3.98 8.74
CA MET A 234 -8.28 -2.95 7.70
C MET A 234 -9.71 -2.47 7.48
N SER A 235 -10.65 -3.40 7.30
CA SER A 235 -12.06 -3.07 7.15
C SER A 235 -12.58 -2.26 8.34
N ALA A 236 -12.25 -2.70 9.56
CA ALA A 236 -12.64 -2.01 10.78
C ALA A 236 -12.03 -0.61 10.91
N LEU A 237 -10.78 -0.44 10.47
CA LEU A 237 -10.12 0.86 10.48
C LEU A 237 -10.69 1.80 9.42
N LEU A 238 -11.01 1.30 8.24
CA LEU A 238 -11.71 2.05 7.21
C LEU A 238 -13.07 2.53 7.72
N GLU A 239 -13.87 1.65 8.29
CA GLU A 239 -15.15 1.99 8.90
C GLU A 239 -14.99 3.06 10.00
N LYS A 240 -13.97 2.92 10.86
CA LYS A 240 -13.66 3.90 11.89
C LYS A 240 -13.40 5.28 11.30
N VAL A 241 -12.55 5.37 10.29
CA VAL A 241 -12.21 6.64 9.63
C VAL A 241 -13.43 7.26 8.96
N MET A 242 -14.20 6.46 8.22
CA MET A 242 -15.41 6.93 7.54
C MET A 242 -16.51 7.35 8.52
N SER A 243 -16.49 6.85 9.75
CA SER A 243 -17.43 7.24 10.82
C SER A 243 -17.09 8.58 11.50
N LEU A 244 -15.87 9.10 11.31
CA LEU A 244 -15.45 10.36 11.92
C LEU A 244 -16.20 11.52 11.25
N SER A 245 -16.69 12.46 12.07
CA SER A 245 -17.28 13.68 11.54
C SER A 245 -16.22 14.62 11.00
N VAL A 246 -16.64 15.56 10.14
CA VAL A 246 -15.76 16.60 9.59
C VAL A 246 -15.04 17.37 10.71
N ASP A 247 -15.76 17.75 11.76
CA ASP A 247 -15.17 18.51 12.90
C ASP A 247 -14.12 17.69 13.65
N GLN A 248 -14.36 16.37 13.81
CA GLN A 248 -13.37 15.47 14.40
C GLN A 248 -12.12 15.40 13.54
N MET A 249 -12.27 15.29 12.25
CA MET A 249 -11.14 15.21 11.33
C MET A 249 -10.35 16.50 11.27
N VAL A 250 -11.00 17.67 11.15
CA VAL A 250 -10.33 18.98 11.21
C VAL A 250 -9.49 19.11 12.47
N SER A 251 -9.96 18.56 13.58
CA SER A 251 -9.21 18.59 14.86
C SER A 251 -8.07 17.58 14.89
N LEU A 252 -8.19 16.45 14.19
CA LEU A 252 -7.24 15.34 14.22
C LEU A 252 -6.08 15.49 13.22
N VAL A 253 -6.34 15.99 12.00
CA VAL A 253 -5.33 16.07 10.94
C VAL A 253 -4.02 16.74 11.39
N PRO A 254 -4.03 17.92 12.06
CA PRO A 254 -2.78 18.51 12.53
C PRO A 254 -2.00 17.63 13.51
N THR A 255 -2.71 16.81 14.29
CA THR A 255 -2.09 15.86 15.23
C THR A 255 -1.53 14.65 14.47
N LEU A 256 -2.27 14.11 13.50
CA LEU A 256 -1.86 12.98 12.70
C LEU A 256 -0.60 13.28 11.86
N LEU A 257 -0.50 14.50 11.32
CA LEU A 257 0.68 14.95 10.58
C LEU A 257 1.97 14.95 11.43
N ASN A 258 1.89 15.02 12.76
CA ASN A 258 3.07 14.88 13.62
C ASN A 258 3.64 13.46 13.68
N TYR A 259 2.88 12.46 13.25
CA TYR A 259 3.28 11.05 13.29
C TYR A 259 3.82 10.52 11.97
N VAL A 260 3.83 11.35 10.93
CA VAL A 260 4.29 11.02 9.58
C VAL A 260 5.27 12.06 9.07
N THR A 261 6.06 11.70 8.08
CA THR A 261 6.78 12.67 7.24
C THR A 261 6.11 12.70 5.89
N THR A 262 5.69 13.89 5.45
CA THR A 262 4.95 14.08 4.20
C THR A 262 5.18 15.49 3.66
N ASP A 263 5.02 15.68 2.37
CA ASP A 263 4.94 16.98 1.70
C ASP A 263 3.50 17.54 1.67
N LEU A 264 2.50 16.74 2.10
CA LEU A 264 1.11 17.18 2.20
C LEU A 264 0.94 18.19 3.32
N THR A 265 0.27 19.31 3.02
CA THR A 265 -0.17 20.28 4.01
C THR A 265 -1.47 19.83 4.70
N VAL A 266 -1.84 20.48 5.78
CA VAL A 266 -3.16 20.30 6.42
C VAL A 266 -4.27 20.49 5.40
N GLU A 267 -4.15 21.50 4.52
CA GLU A 267 -5.14 21.79 3.49
C GLU A 267 -5.24 20.66 2.46
N ASP A 268 -4.11 20.07 2.05
CA ASP A 268 -4.09 18.95 1.10
C ASP A 268 -4.73 17.70 1.70
N CYS A 269 -4.38 17.38 2.94
CA CYS A 269 -5.02 16.28 3.68
C CYS A 269 -6.54 16.48 3.76
N LEU A 270 -6.91 17.72 3.99
CA LEU A 270 -8.30 18.11 4.07
C LEU A 270 -8.97 17.98 2.70
N ASN A 271 -8.39 18.35 1.61
CA ASN A 271 -8.90 18.23 0.24
C ASN A 271 -9.03 16.77 -0.20
N LEU A 272 -8.05 15.95 0.11
CA LEU A 272 -8.09 14.50 -0.14
C LEU A 272 -9.29 13.82 0.54
N TYR A 273 -9.60 14.18 1.79
CA TYR A 273 -10.81 13.64 2.45
C TYR A 273 -12.09 13.97 1.71
N TYR A 274 -12.22 15.16 1.18
CA TYR A 274 -13.43 15.51 0.41
C TYR A 274 -13.62 14.72 -0.86
N LEU A 275 -12.50 14.35 -1.48
CA LEU A 275 -12.53 13.45 -2.63
C LEU A 275 -13.07 12.08 -2.24
N VAL A 276 -12.63 11.55 -1.08
CA VAL A 276 -12.91 10.14 -0.73
C VAL A 276 -14.05 9.93 0.27
N ARG A 277 -14.53 10.96 0.97
CA ARG A 277 -15.53 10.84 2.05
C ARG A 277 -16.90 10.26 1.65
N GLY A 278 -17.17 10.10 0.39
CA GLY A 278 -18.41 9.49 -0.10
C GLY A 278 -18.20 8.07 -0.60
N MET A 279 -16.95 7.63 -0.62
CA MET A 279 -16.57 6.30 -1.06
C MET A 279 -16.90 5.26 -0.01
N THR A 280 -17.09 4.05 -0.48
CA THR A 280 -17.28 2.85 0.32
C THR A 280 -16.14 1.88 0.06
N SER A 281 -16.11 0.75 0.74
CA SER A 281 -15.16 -0.32 0.45
C SER A 281 -15.24 -0.85 -0.99
N ASP A 282 -16.39 -0.68 -1.66
CA ASP A 282 -16.58 -1.07 -3.07
C ASP A 282 -15.86 -0.13 -4.06
N ASP A 283 -15.47 1.05 -3.61
CA ASP A 283 -14.76 2.04 -4.41
C ASP A 283 -13.23 1.94 -4.25
N ILE A 284 -12.75 0.97 -3.46
CA ILE A 284 -11.34 0.79 -3.15
C ILE A 284 -10.87 -0.57 -3.65
N THR A 285 -9.89 -0.57 -4.54
CA THR A 285 -9.23 -1.77 -5.07
C THR A 285 -7.79 -1.83 -4.56
N ALA A 286 -7.39 -2.97 -4.01
CA ALA A 286 -6.02 -3.18 -3.56
C ALA A 286 -5.43 -4.43 -4.23
N VAL A 287 -4.30 -4.26 -4.90
CA VAL A 287 -3.60 -5.33 -5.60
C VAL A 287 -2.12 -5.35 -5.25
N THR A 288 -1.55 -6.53 -5.16
CA THR A 288 -0.09 -6.69 -5.00
C THR A 288 0.54 -6.92 -6.37
N CYS A 289 1.67 -6.28 -6.65
CA CYS A 289 2.41 -6.52 -7.88
C CYS A 289 2.62 -8.03 -8.10
N PRO A 290 2.14 -8.57 -9.23
CA PRO A 290 2.21 -9.99 -9.51
C PRO A 290 3.65 -10.44 -9.76
N GLY A 291 3.99 -11.64 -9.29
CA GLY A 291 5.33 -12.17 -9.38
C GLY A 291 5.48 -13.44 -8.58
N GLU A 292 6.71 -13.90 -8.43
CA GLU A 292 7.04 -15.06 -7.61
C GLU A 292 8.39 -14.89 -6.89
N GLY A 293 8.57 -15.68 -5.82
CA GLY A 293 9.84 -15.74 -5.11
C GLY A 293 10.92 -16.43 -5.95
N THR A 294 12.07 -15.79 -6.09
CA THR A 294 13.24 -16.32 -6.81
C THR A 294 14.52 -16.11 -6.00
N THR A 295 15.62 -16.64 -6.47
CA THR A 295 16.94 -16.43 -5.86
C THR A 295 17.90 -15.94 -6.93
N VAL A 296 18.46 -14.75 -6.72
CA VAL A 296 19.46 -14.15 -7.61
C VAL A 296 20.73 -13.91 -6.76
N ASP A 297 21.86 -14.39 -7.23
CA ASP A 297 23.17 -14.29 -6.54
C ASP A 297 23.16 -14.74 -5.08
N GLY A 298 22.36 -15.79 -4.78
CA GLY A 298 22.21 -16.34 -3.44
C GLY A 298 21.28 -15.56 -2.50
N GLN A 299 20.67 -14.48 -2.99
CA GLN A 299 19.68 -13.69 -2.25
C GLN A 299 18.26 -14.03 -2.69
N SER A 300 17.35 -14.21 -1.73
CA SER A 300 15.93 -14.44 -2.01
C SER A 300 15.28 -13.11 -2.37
N CYS A 301 14.70 -13.01 -3.57
CA CYS A 301 14.04 -11.81 -4.10
C CYS A 301 12.63 -12.14 -4.60
N TRP A 302 11.87 -11.10 -4.93
CA TRP A 302 10.59 -11.18 -5.61
C TRP A 302 10.76 -10.72 -7.05
N GLY A 303 10.66 -11.65 -8.01
CA GLY A 303 10.64 -11.34 -9.43
C GLY A 303 9.23 -10.98 -9.87
N LEU A 304 9.07 -9.87 -10.59
CA LEU A 304 7.78 -9.42 -11.10
C LEU A 304 7.46 -10.05 -12.44
N TYR A 305 6.18 -10.21 -12.73
CA TYR A 305 5.68 -10.59 -14.04
C TYR A 305 5.38 -9.36 -14.89
N HIS A 306 5.84 -9.31 -16.12
CA HIS A 306 5.73 -8.16 -17.00
C HIS A 306 4.30 -7.93 -17.49
N GLU A 307 3.69 -8.93 -18.15
CA GLU A 307 2.37 -8.79 -18.79
C GLU A 307 1.27 -8.56 -17.75
N ARG A 308 1.28 -9.32 -16.65
CA ARG A 308 0.31 -9.14 -15.57
C ARG A 308 0.40 -7.78 -14.91
N THR A 309 1.62 -7.28 -14.72
CA THR A 309 1.84 -5.95 -14.17
C THR A 309 1.31 -4.88 -15.11
N ALA A 310 1.60 -4.98 -16.42
CA ALA A 310 1.09 -4.03 -17.42
C ALA A 310 -0.46 -3.99 -17.44
N ILE A 311 -1.13 -5.14 -17.40
CA ILE A 311 -2.60 -5.22 -17.35
C ILE A 311 -3.14 -4.47 -16.14
N ILE A 312 -2.60 -4.73 -14.95
CA ILE A 312 -3.02 -4.08 -13.70
C ILE A 312 -2.81 -2.56 -13.76
N LEU A 313 -1.66 -2.12 -14.28
CA LEU A 313 -1.35 -0.70 -14.38
C LEU A 313 -2.29 0.02 -15.36
N ASN A 314 -2.60 -0.58 -16.49
CA ASN A 314 -3.51 0.00 -17.46
C ASN A 314 -4.92 0.11 -16.90
N GLU A 315 -5.41 -0.92 -16.21
CA GLU A 315 -6.76 -0.93 -15.68
C GLU A 315 -6.94 0.02 -14.48
N LEU A 316 -5.97 0.08 -13.57
CA LEU A 316 -6.13 0.81 -12.32
C LEU A 316 -5.48 2.19 -12.30
N PHE A 317 -4.37 2.39 -13.05
CA PHE A 317 -3.59 3.63 -13.00
C PHE A 317 -3.68 4.45 -14.29
N ARG A 318 -4.28 3.89 -15.34
CA ARG A 318 -4.50 4.53 -16.65
C ARG A 318 -5.92 4.24 -17.19
N PRO A 319 -6.98 4.41 -16.37
CA PRO A 319 -8.32 3.89 -16.68
C PRO A 319 -9.08 4.66 -17.78
N PHE A 320 -8.49 5.72 -18.32
CA PHE A 320 -9.19 6.59 -19.27
C PHE A 320 -8.92 6.17 -20.72
N ALA A 321 -9.95 6.13 -21.54
CA ALA A 321 -9.88 5.65 -22.92
C ALA A 321 -8.89 6.41 -23.81
N GLU A 322 -8.61 7.68 -23.49
CA GLU A 322 -7.63 8.51 -24.20
C GLU A 322 -6.19 8.35 -23.69
N THR A 323 -5.97 7.66 -22.56
CA THR A 323 -4.65 7.37 -22.04
C THR A 323 -4.08 6.14 -22.74
N PRO A 324 -2.93 6.25 -23.44
CA PRO A 324 -2.33 5.08 -24.08
C PRO A 324 -2.00 3.99 -23.05
N ASP A 325 -2.28 2.74 -23.41
CA ASP A 325 -1.83 1.59 -22.62
C ASP A 325 -0.30 1.50 -22.62
N ILE A 326 0.24 1.07 -21.49
CA ILE A 326 1.65 0.68 -21.37
C ILE A 326 1.77 -0.79 -21.82
N SER A 327 2.69 -1.07 -22.74
CA SER A 327 3.06 -2.45 -23.05
C SER A 327 4.00 -3.02 -21.98
N SER A 328 4.02 -4.33 -21.85
CA SER A 328 4.93 -5.01 -20.90
C SER A 328 6.40 -4.71 -21.18
N ASP A 329 6.77 -4.44 -22.44
CA ASP A 329 8.15 -4.10 -22.87
C ASP A 329 8.58 -2.69 -22.44
N GLU A 330 7.63 -1.80 -22.08
CA GLU A 330 7.92 -0.44 -21.60
C GLU A 330 8.19 -0.39 -20.09
N LEU A 331 7.90 -1.49 -19.38
CA LEU A 331 8.17 -1.61 -17.95
C LEU A 331 9.65 -1.95 -17.72
N GLY A 332 10.31 -1.23 -16.82
CA GLY A 332 11.69 -1.49 -16.43
C GLY A 332 11.84 -2.66 -15.45
N ILE A 333 11.01 -3.68 -15.59
CA ILE A 333 11.03 -4.89 -14.77
C ILE A 333 12.17 -5.80 -15.23
N TYR A 334 12.89 -6.38 -14.28
CA TYR A 334 14.02 -7.28 -14.56
C TYR A 334 13.57 -8.71 -14.84
N ASP A 335 14.10 -9.33 -15.89
CA ASP A 335 13.82 -10.72 -16.30
C ASP A 335 14.50 -11.74 -15.37
N VAL A 336 13.92 -11.98 -14.21
CA VAL A 336 14.46 -12.96 -13.23
C VAL A 336 13.50 -14.13 -12.95
N VAL A 337 12.29 -14.05 -13.50
CA VAL A 337 11.26 -15.10 -13.42
C VAL A 337 10.54 -15.23 -14.76
N ALA A 338 10.10 -16.44 -15.08
CA ALA A 338 9.31 -16.67 -16.27
C ALA A 338 7.83 -16.38 -15.99
N GLU A 339 7.21 -15.58 -16.84
CA GLU A 339 5.77 -15.32 -16.71
C GLU A 339 4.96 -16.58 -17.07
N PRO A 340 4.07 -17.04 -16.19
CA PRO A 340 3.18 -18.14 -16.51
C PRO A 340 2.16 -17.71 -17.56
N TYR A 341 1.63 -18.68 -18.32
CA TYR A 341 0.58 -18.41 -19.31
C TYR A 341 -0.61 -17.69 -18.67
N ILE A 342 -1.06 -16.62 -19.31
CA ILE A 342 -2.26 -15.86 -18.91
C ILE A 342 -3.47 -16.52 -19.57
N SER A 343 -4.42 -16.98 -18.76
CA SER A 343 -5.70 -17.50 -19.26
C SER A 343 -6.72 -16.37 -19.44
N GLU A 344 -7.68 -16.56 -20.35
CA GLU A 344 -8.76 -15.59 -20.58
C GLU A 344 -9.63 -15.33 -19.32
N ASP A 345 -9.70 -16.29 -18.41
CA ASP A 345 -10.48 -16.21 -17.17
C ASP A 345 -9.57 -15.94 -15.94
N GLU A 346 -8.37 -15.41 -16.12
CA GLU A 346 -7.45 -15.19 -15.01
C GLU A 346 -7.93 -14.04 -14.11
N ASP A 347 -8.07 -14.35 -12.83
CA ASP A 347 -8.33 -13.33 -11.80
C ASP A 347 -7.02 -12.64 -11.39
N PHE A 348 -6.90 -11.38 -11.74
CA PHE A 348 -5.75 -10.54 -11.38
C PHE A 348 -5.83 -9.98 -9.94
N GLY A 349 -6.84 -10.37 -9.18
CA GLY A 349 -7.05 -9.88 -7.81
C GLY A 349 -7.51 -8.43 -7.77
N LEU A 350 -8.27 -8.00 -8.78
CA LEU A 350 -8.82 -6.64 -8.88
C LEU A 350 -10.14 -6.48 -8.10
N GLY A 351 -10.40 -7.37 -7.13
CA GLY A 351 -11.57 -7.28 -6.26
C GLY A 351 -11.51 -6.05 -5.35
N THR A 352 -12.70 -5.54 -5.00
CA THR A 352 -12.83 -4.42 -4.06
C THR A 352 -12.57 -4.85 -2.62
N MET A 353 -12.42 -3.90 -1.71
CA MET A 353 -12.21 -4.19 -0.28
C MET A 353 -13.40 -4.93 0.34
N THR A 354 -14.61 -4.76 -0.18
CA THR A 354 -15.79 -5.51 0.24
C THR A 354 -15.68 -6.99 -0.12
N ASP A 355 -15.15 -7.33 -1.29
CA ASP A 355 -14.95 -8.72 -1.70
C ASP A 355 -14.01 -9.46 -0.75
N TYR A 356 -13.02 -8.75 -0.20
CA TYR A 356 -12.09 -9.30 0.78
C TYR A 356 -12.67 -9.41 2.19
N ALA A 357 -13.68 -8.62 2.54
CA ALA A 357 -14.32 -8.67 3.85
C ALA A 357 -15.33 -9.83 3.97
N SER A 358 -15.83 -10.35 2.85
CA SER A 358 -16.89 -11.38 2.78
C SER A 358 -16.35 -12.83 2.76
N GLU A 359 -15.05 -13.05 2.64
CA GLU A 359 -14.39 -14.37 2.66
C GLU A 359 -13.86 -14.74 4.06
#